data_c018026234c503573655f7e5b17ebafc
#
_entry.id   c018026234c503573655f7e5b17ebafc
#
_cell.length_a   1.000
_cell.length_b   1.000
_cell.length_c   1.000
_cell.angle_alpha   90.00
_cell.angle_beta   90.00
_cell.angle_gamma   90.00
#
_symmetry.space_group_name_H-M   'P 1'
#
loop_
_entity.id
_entity.type
_entity.pdbx_description
1 polymer ?
#
loop_
_entity_poly.entity_id
_entity_poly.type
_entity_poly.pdbx_seq_one_letter_code
_entity_poly.pdbx_strand_id
1 'polypeptide(L)'
;MSQPTRSLLLALFFALPGTAALAQQDPMFTKYVFNSLSFNPAYAGSRDVLSLCAIHRQQWAGLDGAPVTQSVTAHSPLRGKRAAAGLSILNDKAGATGTTTLNASFAYRIPLGDDLKLSAGLQAGAGNWRGDWTKLTLENPTDVAFQTNLNRWLPNFGAGIYLYAPRFYAGFGVPSILEYDLRETGAGGDAIFSKNYRHYYTTVGAAFPLGSESMVLRPSALLKTTGFLSGFRSDAAFRNIGSPTELDLDLSVFFFETFWVGAAFRTALELRQSSTDSADFWAAWHLRNGLRIGAAYDLPLSPIRKTTAGSFELMLGYDFQVKVRNVATPRYF
;
A
#
# COMPACT_ATOMS: atom_id res chain seq x y z
N MET A 1 -28.48 -33.85 -37.69
CA MET A 1 -27.33 -33.72 -36.76
C MET A 1 -27.83 -34.04 -35.35
N SER A 2 -27.35 -35.13 -34.82
CA SER A 2 -27.90 -35.88 -33.69
C SER A 2 -27.68 -35.18 -32.35
N GLN A 3 -28.66 -35.29 -31.46
CA GLN A 3 -28.67 -34.74 -30.09
C GLN A 3 -27.47 -35.01 -29.19
N PRO A 4 -26.60 -36.00 -29.40
CA PRO A 4 -25.46 -36.23 -28.50
C PRO A 4 -24.33 -35.19 -28.57
N THR A 5 -24.21 -34.45 -29.69
CA THR A 5 -23.14 -33.43 -29.83
C THR A 5 -23.43 -32.12 -29.07
N ARG A 6 -24.69 -31.80 -28.81
CA ARG A 6 -25.06 -30.61 -28.00
C ARG A 6 -24.82 -30.81 -26.50
N SER A 7 -25.05 -32.03 -26.01
CA SER A 7 -24.80 -32.37 -24.59
C SER A 7 -23.34 -32.43 -24.26
N LEU A 8 -22.46 -32.81 -25.19
CA LEU A 8 -21.01 -32.84 -25.00
C LEU A 8 -20.40 -31.45 -24.94
N LEU A 9 -20.93 -30.49 -25.71
CA LEU A 9 -20.48 -29.10 -25.68
C LEU A 9 -20.95 -28.35 -24.42
N LEU A 10 -22.13 -28.69 -23.86
CA LEU A 10 -22.56 -28.14 -22.57
C LEU A 10 -21.76 -28.72 -21.39
N ALA A 11 -21.38 -29.99 -21.44
CA ALA A 11 -20.55 -30.61 -20.40
C ALA A 11 -19.11 -30.07 -20.39
N LEU A 12 -18.57 -29.63 -21.53
CA LEU A 12 -17.22 -29.02 -21.61
C LEU A 12 -17.20 -27.60 -21.07
N PHE A 13 -18.34 -26.91 -20.98
CA PHE A 13 -18.44 -25.54 -20.46
C PHE A 13 -18.47 -25.50 -18.89
N PHE A 14 -18.82 -26.63 -18.25
CA PHE A 14 -18.86 -26.76 -16.78
C PHE A 14 -17.59 -27.34 -16.18
N ALA A 15 -16.59 -27.72 -16.99
CA ALA A 15 -15.33 -28.32 -16.53
C ALA A 15 -14.16 -27.32 -16.48
N LEU A 16 -14.43 -26.01 -16.42
CA LEU A 16 -13.38 -25.05 -16.08
C LEU A 16 -13.19 -25.10 -14.56
N PRO A 17 -12.02 -25.57 -14.06
CA PRO A 17 -11.73 -25.45 -12.65
C PRO A 17 -11.70 -23.95 -12.33
N GLY A 18 -12.64 -23.50 -11.50
CA GLY A 18 -12.59 -22.19 -10.90
C GLY A 18 -11.32 -22.12 -10.07
N THR A 19 -10.27 -21.49 -10.60
CA THR A 19 -9.09 -21.14 -9.80
C THR A 19 -9.55 -20.06 -8.83
N ALA A 20 -9.84 -20.49 -7.58
CA ALA A 20 -10.00 -19.54 -6.49
C ALA A 20 -8.63 -18.87 -6.30
N ALA A 21 -8.47 -17.67 -6.82
CA ALA A 21 -7.30 -16.83 -6.55
C ALA A 21 -7.45 -16.29 -5.12
N LEU A 22 -6.95 -17.02 -4.15
CA LEU A 22 -6.86 -16.60 -2.76
C LEU A 22 -5.50 -15.90 -2.56
N ALA A 23 -5.37 -14.66 -2.99
CA ALA A 23 -4.21 -13.84 -2.72
C ALA A 23 -4.62 -12.68 -1.79
N GLN A 24 -4.10 -12.67 -0.58
CA GLN A 24 -4.25 -11.53 0.32
C GLN A 24 -3.21 -10.48 -0.07
N GLN A 25 -3.67 -9.28 -0.42
CA GLN A 25 -2.81 -8.16 -0.77
C GLN A 25 -2.66 -7.21 0.43
N ASP A 26 -1.47 -6.62 0.58
CA ASP A 26 -1.30 -5.50 1.50
C ASP A 26 -2.20 -4.33 1.08
N PRO A 27 -2.78 -3.60 2.06
CA PRO A 27 -3.60 -2.42 1.77
C PRO A 27 -2.86 -1.42 0.91
N MET A 28 -3.56 -0.87 -0.09
CA MET A 28 -3.03 0.20 -0.92
C MET A 28 -3.65 1.55 -0.54
N PHE A 29 -2.81 2.56 -0.45
CA PHE A 29 -3.24 3.94 -0.29
C PHE A 29 -3.27 4.63 -1.65
N THR A 30 -4.33 5.39 -1.92
CA THR A 30 -4.41 6.22 -3.12
C THR A 30 -3.30 7.28 -3.10
N LYS A 31 -2.98 7.77 -1.91
CA LYS A 31 -1.95 8.79 -1.71
C LYS A 31 -0.70 8.23 -1.05
N TYR A 32 -0.08 7.27 -1.72
CA TYR A 32 1.17 6.66 -1.27
C TYR A 32 2.29 7.69 -1.03
N VAL A 33 2.29 8.80 -1.77
CA VAL A 33 3.29 9.88 -1.63
C VAL A 33 3.27 10.51 -0.23
N PHE A 34 2.10 10.56 0.44
CA PHE A 34 2.01 11.10 1.80
C PHE A 34 2.35 10.09 2.88
N ASN A 35 2.39 8.79 2.56
CA ASN A 35 2.57 7.71 3.52
C ASN A 35 3.71 6.74 3.13
N SER A 36 4.76 7.26 2.51
CA SER A 36 5.89 6.45 2.00
C SER A 36 6.60 5.64 3.10
N LEU A 37 6.54 6.08 4.37
CA LEU A 37 7.10 5.33 5.50
C LEU A 37 6.44 3.96 5.70
N SER A 38 5.17 3.80 5.33
CA SER A 38 4.44 2.54 5.50
C SER A 38 4.99 1.39 4.65
N PHE A 39 5.62 1.68 3.53
CA PHE A 39 6.17 0.66 2.63
C PHE A 39 7.68 0.78 2.39
N ASN A 40 8.33 1.86 2.86
CA ASN A 40 9.78 2.03 2.72
C ASN A 40 10.39 2.65 3.99
N PRO A 41 11.07 1.86 4.85
CA PRO A 41 11.69 2.38 6.08
C PRO A 41 12.80 3.40 5.82
N ALA A 42 13.42 3.40 4.63
CA ALA A 42 14.46 4.37 4.26
C ALA A 42 13.90 5.80 4.08
N TYR A 43 12.58 5.96 3.96
CA TYR A 43 11.93 7.27 3.91
C TYR A 43 12.00 8.01 5.27
N ALA A 44 12.27 7.31 6.38
CA ALA A 44 12.33 7.93 7.70
C ALA A 44 13.28 9.13 7.72
N GLY A 45 12.81 10.26 8.24
CA GLY A 45 13.57 11.51 8.35
C GLY A 45 13.78 12.28 7.03
N SER A 46 13.28 11.85 5.89
CA SER A 46 13.46 12.51 4.60
C SER A 46 12.94 13.95 4.59
N ARG A 47 11.93 14.24 5.38
CA ARG A 47 11.36 15.58 5.52
C ARG A 47 12.19 16.55 6.40
N ASP A 48 13.31 16.09 6.99
CA ASP A 48 14.23 16.84 7.86
C ASP A 48 13.58 17.51 9.08
N VAL A 49 12.35 17.19 9.41
CA VAL A 49 11.58 17.62 10.58
C VAL A 49 10.86 16.43 11.20
N LEU A 50 10.33 16.58 12.41
CA LEU A 50 9.34 15.64 12.92
C LEU A 50 8.08 15.79 12.08
N SER A 51 7.70 14.73 11.38
CA SER A 51 6.53 14.67 10.51
C SER A 51 5.58 13.59 11.01
N LEU A 52 4.31 13.95 11.13
CA LEU A 52 3.21 13.05 11.44
C LEU A 52 2.29 12.97 10.23
N CYS A 53 1.73 11.78 9.98
CA CYS A 53 0.68 11.60 8.98
C CYS A 53 -0.32 10.55 9.46
N ALA A 54 -1.60 10.86 9.36
CA ALA A 54 -2.71 9.94 9.56
C ALA A 54 -3.53 9.86 8.28
N ILE A 55 -3.91 8.64 7.89
CA ILE A 55 -4.76 8.38 6.72
C ILE A 55 -5.89 7.45 7.15
N HIS A 56 -7.10 7.79 6.72
CA HIS A 56 -8.28 6.93 6.79
C HIS A 56 -8.78 6.68 5.37
N ARG A 57 -8.90 5.41 4.99
CA ARG A 57 -9.39 4.96 3.69
C ARG A 57 -10.58 4.04 3.87
N GLN A 58 -11.68 4.38 3.22
CA GLN A 58 -12.86 3.55 3.03
C GLN A 58 -12.88 3.09 1.59
N GLN A 59 -12.54 1.84 1.34
CA GLN A 59 -12.57 1.28 -0.01
C GLN A 59 -13.98 0.76 -0.32
N TRP A 60 -14.43 0.89 -1.57
CA TRP A 60 -15.72 0.38 -2.08
C TRP A 60 -16.91 0.74 -1.17
N ALA A 61 -17.08 2.02 -0.89
CA ALA A 61 -18.13 2.50 -0.02
C ALA A 61 -19.51 2.04 -0.50
N GLY A 62 -20.35 1.61 0.45
CA GLY A 62 -21.66 1.04 0.18
C GLY A 62 -21.72 -0.48 0.11
N LEU A 63 -20.57 -1.18 0.10
CA LEU A 63 -20.52 -2.64 0.20
C LEU A 63 -20.38 -3.07 1.66
N ASP A 64 -21.18 -4.04 2.07
CA ASP A 64 -21.06 -4.64 3.40
C ASP A 64 -19.72 -5.39 3.51
N GLY A 65 -19.00 -5.15 4.61
CA GLY A 65 -17.68 -5.74 4.82
C GLY A 65 -16.57 -5.13 3.97
N ALA A 66 -16.81 -4.03 3.25
CA ALA A 66 -15.80 -3.35 2.45
C ALA A 66 -14.56 -2.96 3.27
N PRO A 67 -13.37 -2.95 2.65
CA PRO A 67 -12.12 -2.68 3.36
C PRO A 67 -12.08 -1.28 3.96
N VAL A 68 -11.61 -1.20 5.20
CA VAL A 68 -11.32 0.05 5.92
C VAL A 68 -9.89 0.00 6.39
N THR A 69 -9.07 0.93 5.91
CA THR A 69 -7.67 1.05 6.28
C THR A 69 -7.41 2.34 7.03
N GLN A 70 -6.73 2.26 8.15
CA GLN A 70 -6.28 3.40 8.94
C GLN A 70 -4.78 3.30 9.16
N SER A 71 -4.07 4.38 8.95
CA SER A 71 -2.64 4.42 9.24
C SER A 71 -2.25 5.68 9.99
N VAL A 72 -1.29 5.53 10.88
CA VAL A 72 -0.61 6.66 11.52
C VAL A 72 0.89 6.43 11.40
N THR A 73 1.59 7.41 10.88
CA THR A 73 3.05 7.39 10.77
C THR A 73 3.66 8.62 11.43
N ALA A 74 4.81 8.41 12.03
CA ALA A 74 5.63 9.47 12.60
C ALA A 74 7.09 9.21 12.27
N HIS A 75 7.82 10.21 11.81
CA HIS A 75 9.26 10.06 11.61
C HIS A 75 10.01 11.38 11.81
N SER A 76 11.26 11.27 12.21
CA SER A 76 12.10 12.42 12.46
C SER A 76 13.57 12.10 12.18
N PRO A 77 14.37 13.06 11.69
CA PRO A 77 15.80 12.95 11.79
C PRO A 77 16.21 12.98 13.26
N LEU A 78 17.23 12.22 13.60
CA LEU A 78 17.88 12.25 14.90
C LEU A 78 18.99 13.31 14.93
N ARG A 79 19.57 13.52 16.11
CA ARG A 79 20.68 14.48 16.28
C ARG A 79 21.80 14.18 15.28
N GLY A 80 22.30 15.22 14.58
CA GLY A 80 23.31 15.09 13.52
C GLY A 80 22.73 14.83 12.12
N LYS A 81 21.41 14.66 11.98
CA LYS A 81 20.65 14.55 10.72
C LYS A 81 21.05 13.39 9.76
N ARG A 82 22.02 12.56 10.10
CA ARG A 82 22.38 11.37 9.31
C ARG A 82 21.51 10.18 9.67
N ALA A 83 21.25 9.96 10.95
CA ALA A 83 20.32 8.95 11.41
C ALA A 83 18.88 9.49 11.49
N ALA A 84 17.91 8.64 11.33
CA ALA A 84 16.51 8.96 11.48
C ALA A 84 15.75 7.78 12.08
N ALA A 85 14.64 8.07 12.76
CA ALA A 85 13.75 7.07 13.32
C ALA A 85 12.33 7.32 12.82
N GLY A 86 11.53 6.25 12.75
CA GLY A 86 10.14 6.29 12.38
C GLY A 86 9.32 5.24 13.13
N LEU A 87 8.04 5.51 13.24
CA LEU A 87 7.02 4.59 13.76
C LEU A 87 5.85 4.58 12.79
N SER A 88 5.27 3.41 12.56
CA SER A 88 4.04 3.26 11.78
C SER A 88 3.08 2.30 12.46
N ILE A 89 1.82 2.67 12.48
CA ILE A 89 0.70 1.82 12.88
C ILE A 89 -0.22 1.75 11.69
N LEU A 90 -0.58 0.53 11.30
CA LEU A 90 -1.54 0.27 10.24
C LEU A 90 -2.61 -0.66 10.79
N ASN A 91 -3.87 -0.28 10.67
CA ASN A 91 -5.00 -1.13 10.95
C ASN A 91 -5.83 -1.28 9.68
N ASP A 92 -5.96 -2.51 9.22
CA ASP A 92 -6.76 -2.88 8.06
C ASP A 92 -7.82 -3.88 8.45
N LYS A 93 -9.02 -3.70 7.93
CA LYS A 93 -10.17 -4.58 8.19
C LYS A 93 -10.92 -4.78 6.88
N ALA A 94 -11.16 -6.04 6.53
CA ALA A 94 -11.95 -6.43 5.37
C ALA A 94 -12.86 -7.62 5.76
N GLY A 95 -14.17 -7.41 5.74
CA GLY A 95 -15.15 -8.41 6.16
C GLY A 95 -14.94 -8.87 7.59
N ALA A 96 -14.79 -10.18 7.75
CA ALA A 96 -14.53 -10.84 9.04
C ALA A 96 -13.06 -10.84 9.45
N THR A 97 -12.13 -10.38 8.58
CA THR A 97 -10.69 -10.39 8.85
C THR A 97 -10.16 -9.00 9.16
N GLY A 98 -9.09 -8.93 9.91
CA GLY A 98 -8.40 -7.68 10.20
C GLY A 98 -6.94 -7.89 10.56
N THR A 99 -6.13 -6.90 10.25
CA THR A 99 -4.70 -6.88 10.60
C THR A 99 -4.35 -5.55 11.24
N THR A 100 -3.64 -5.60 12.36
CA THR A 100 -3.06 -4.40 12.96
C THR A 100 -1.56 -4.59 13.02
N THR A 101 -0.80 -3.73 12.35
CA THR A 101 0.66 -3.80 12.28
C THR A 101 1.28 -2.61 13.00
N LEU A 102 2.31 -2.86 13.79
CA LEU A 102 3.13 -1.85 14.45
C LEU A 102 4.58 -2.05 14.02
N ASN A 103 5.21 -1.04 13.45
CA ASN A 103 6.61 -1.09 13.02
C ASN A 103 7.39 0.10 13.56
N ALA A 104 8.63 -0.18 13.96
CA ALA A 104 9.66 0.82 14.22
C ALA A 104 10.71 0.79 13.10
N SER A 105 11.05 1.96 12.56
CA SER A 105 11.99 2.11 11.46
C SER A 105 13.22 2.89 11.91
N PHE A 106 14.37 2.51 11.38
CA PHE A 106 15.62 3.24 11.50
C PHE A 106 16.20 3.45 10.09
N ALA A 107 16.64 4.65 9.79
CA ALA A 107 17.29 4.98 8.52
C ALA A 107 18.60 5.71 8.71
N TYR A 108 19.57 5.42 7.84
CA TYR A 108 20.83 6.13 7.77
C TYR A 108 20.96 6.85 6.42
N ARG A 109 21.16 8.16 6.47
CA ARG A 109 21.17 9.05 5.32
C ARG A 109 22.58 9.48 4.98
N ILE A 110 23.03 9.16 3.78
CA ILE A 110 24.36 9.43 3.24
C ILE A 110 24.24 10.57 2.26
N PRO A 111 24.82 11.75 2.50
CA PRO A 111 24.91 12.79 1.48
C PRO A 111 25.87 12.32 0.37
N LEU A 112 25.42 12.37 -0.87
CA LEU A 112 26.21 12.07 -2.08
C LEU A 112 26.66 13.35 -2.80
N GLY A 113 26.28 14.50 -2.31
CA GLY A 113 26.55 15.84 -2.81
C GLY A 113 25.80 16.87 -1.99
N ASP A 114 25.69 18.08 -2.49
CA ASP A 114 25.05 19.18 -1.76
C ASP A 114 23.54 18.92 -1.53
N ASP A 115 22.86 18.42 -2.56
CA ASP A 115 21.41 18.21 -2.53
C ASP A 115 21.00 16.73 -2.61
N LEU A 116 21.87 15.85 -3.09
CA LEU A 116 21.55 14.42 -3.28
C LEU A 116 21.84 13.62 -2.02
N LYS A 117 20.86 12.84 -1.57
CA LYS A 117 20.99 11.96 -0.40
C LYS A 117 20.54 10.54 -0.76
N LEU A 118 21.32 9.57 -0.31
CA LEU A 118 20.94 8.16 -0.30
C LEU A 118 20.61 7.75 1.12
N SER A 119 19.46 7.16 1.33
CA SER A 119 19.02 6.62 2.61
C SER A 119 18.90 5.11 2.51
N ALA A 120 19.43 4.39 3.50
CA ALA A 120 19.18 2.97 3.71
C ALA A 120 18.38 2.82 5.02
N GLY A 121 17.34 2.01 5.01
CA GLY A 121 16.45 1.86 6.15
C GLY A 121 16.16 0.40 6.47
N LEU A 122 15.98 0.13 7.74
CA LEU A 122 15.50 -1.13 8.29
C LEU A 122 14.28 -0.87 9.16
N GLN A 123 13.39 -1.84 9.24
CA GLN A 123 12.29 -1.83 10.20
C GLN A 123 12.11 -3.18 10.85
N ALA A 124 11.59 -3.14 12.07
CA ALA A 124 11.15 -4.31 12.81
C ALA A 124 9.80 -4.02 13.45
N GLY A 125 8.95 -5.02 13.52
CA GLY A 125 7.62 -4.86 14.07
C GLY A 125 6.88 -6.17 14.21
N ALA A 126 5.59 -6.07 14.49
CA ALA A 126 4.70 -7.21 14.57
C ALA A 126 3.31 -6.85 14.04
N GLY A 127 2.69 -7.82 13.40
CA GLY A 127 1.30 -7.75 12.95
C GLY A 127 0.41 -8.68 13.77
N ASN A 128 -0.73 -8.18 14.20
CA ASN A 128 -1.79 -8.97 14.81
C ASN A 128 -2.84 -9.31 13.75
N TRP A 129 -2.94 -10.58 13.40
CA TRP A 129 -3.91 -11.12 12.46
C TRP A 129 -5.13 -11.62 13.18
N ARG A 130 -6.31 -11.19 12.76
CA ARG A 130 -7.59 -11.54 13.39
C ARG A 130 -8.58 -12.01 12.34
N GLY A 131 -9.29 -13.11 12.66
CA GLY A 131 -10.45 -13.58 11.93
C GLY A 131 -11.60 -13.78 12.92
N ASP A 132 -12.69 -13.05 12.72
CA ASP A 132 -13.90 -13.13 13.56
C ASP A 132 -14.99 -13.83 12.74
N TRP A 133 -15.01 -15.14 12.86
CA TRP A 133 -15.92 -16.00 12.08
C TRP A 133 -17.36 -15.96 12.59
N THR A 134 -17.59 -15.45 13.78
CA THR A 134 -18.95 -15.27 14.32
C THR A 134 -19.78 -14.26 13.52
N LYS A 135 -19.11 -13.46 12.69
CA LYS A 135 -19.75 -12.48 11.78
C LYS A 135 -20.17 -13.07 10.44
N LEU A 136 -19.81 -14.33 10.17
CA LEU A 136 -20.14 -14.98 8.92
C LEU A 136 -21.44 -15.79 9.06
N THR A 137 -22.28 -15.71 8.05
CA THR A 137 -23.40 -16.64 7.87
C THR A 137 -22.87 -17.83 7.08
N LEU A 138 -22.65 -18.96 7.77
CA LEU A 138 -22.09 -20.15 7.14
C LEU A 138 -23.21 -21.02 6.55
N GLU A 139 -22.99 -21.56 5.36
CA GLU A 139 -23.89 -22.59 4.78
C GLU A 139 -23.88 -23.87 5.63
N ASN A 140 -22.73 -24.22 6.22
CA ASN A 140 -22.59 -25.31 7.17
C ASN A 140 -22.14 -24.77 8.53
N PRO A 141 -23.06 -24.56 9.50
CA PRO A 141 -22.70 -24.06 10.84
C PRO A 141 -21.78 -24.98 11.65
N THR A 142 -21.64 -26.25 11.26
CA THR A 142 -20.79 -27.23 11.94
C THR A 142 -19.40 -27.32 11.32
N ASP A 143 -19.05 -26.48 10.37
CA ASP A 143 -17.71 -26.46 9.76
C ASP A 143 -16.67 -26.08 10.81
N VAL A 144 -15.82 -27.05 11.14
CA VAL A 144 -14.78 -26.97 12.17
C VAL A 144 -13.81 -25.83 11.90
N ALA A 145 -13.66 -25.47 10.63
CA ALA A 145 -12.78 -24.42 10.16
C ALA A 145 -13.13 -23.04 10.71
N PHE A 146 -14.38 -22.78 10.96
CA PHE A 146 -14.90 -21.47 11.39
C PHE A 146 -15.35 -21.45 12.85
N GLN A 147 -15.11 -22.51 13.62
CA GLN A 147 -15.53 -22.59 15.01
C GLN A 147 -14.63 -21.80 15.97
N THR A 148 -13.37 -21.54 15.58
CA THR A 148 -12.42 -20.83 16.44
C THR A 148 -11.94 -19.55 15.75
N ASN A 149 -12.13 -18.40 16.41
CA ASN A 149 -11.62 -17.13 15.91
C ASN A 149 -10.09 -17.12 15.85
N LEU A 150 -9.55 -16.57 14.78
CA LEU A 150 -8.12 -16.39 14.60
C LEU A 150 -7.63 -15.16 15.36
N ASN A 151 -6.53 -15.30 16.11
CA ASN A 151 -5.82 -14.18 16.72
C ASN A 151 -4.33 -14.54 16.86
N ARG A 152 -3.50 -14.04 15.93
CA ARG A 152 -2.06 -14.36 15.88
C ARG A 152 -1.22 -13.12 15.79
N TRP A 153 -0.19 -13.06 16.63
CA TRP A 153 0.87 -12.06 16.52
C TRP A 153 2.05 -12.64 15.75
N LEU A 154 2.46 -11.96 14.67
CA LEU A 154 3.54 -12.39 13.80
C LEU A 154 4.58 -11.28 13.70
N PRO A 155 5.83 -11.53 14.15
CA PRO A 155 6.91 -10.58 13.98
C PRO A 155 7.26 -10.42 12.49
N ASN A 156 7.70 -9.26 12.07
CA ASN A 156 8.22 -9.05 10.74
C ASN A 156 9.36 -8.04 10.73
N PHE A 157 10.15 -8.07 9.66
CA PHE A 157 11.25 -7.17 9.41
C PHE A 157 11.09 -6.58 8.01
N GLY A 158 11.62 -5.39 7.80
CA GLY A 158 11.60 -4.76 6.50
C GLY A 158 12.91 -4.03 6.23
N ALA A 159 13.16 -3.77 4.95
CA ALA A 159 14.32 -3.03 4.49
C ALA A 159 13.95 -2.14 3.32
N GLY A 160 14.76 -1.10 3.06
CA GLY A 160 14.57 -0.26 1.91
C GLY A 160 15.75 0.64 1.63
N ILE A 161 15.74 1.21 0.44
CA ILE A 161 16.64 2.27 -0.02
C ILE A 161 15.81 3.42 -0.56
N TYR A 162 16.30 4.64 -0.42
CA TYR A 162 15.64 5.85 -0.88
C TYR A 162 16.66 6.88 -1.32
N LEU A 163 16.72 7.16 -2.61
CA LEU A 163 17.55 8.20 -3.22
C LEU A 163 16.68 9.42 -3.45
N TYR A 164 17.07 10.58 -2.96
CA TYR A 164 16.25 11.78 -3.10
C TYR A 164 17.07 13.07 -3.16
N ALA A 165 16.53 14.01 -3.90
CA ALA A 165 17.00 15.38 -4.05
C ALA A 165 15.78 16.33 -4.01
N PRO A 166 15.95 17.66 -4.03
CA PRO A 166 14.82 18.58 -4.00
C PRO A 166 13.78 18.37 -5.10
N ARG A 167 14.21 17.89 -6.29
CA ARG A 167 13.35 17.76 -7.47
C ARG A 167 13.13 16.33 -7.98
N PHE A 168 13.68 15.32 -7.35
CA PHE A 168 13.41 13.93 -7.72
C PHE A 168 13.63 12.98 -6.56
N TYR A 169 13.00 11.82 -6.66
CA TYR A 169 13.27 10.69 -5.79
C TYR A 169 13.09 9.35 -6.50
N ALA A 170 13.78 8.36 -5.97
CA ALA A 170 13.59 6.95 -6.32
C ALA A 170 13.72 6.10 -5.06
N GLY A 171 12.81 5.16 -4.86
CA GLY A 171 12.78 4.33 -3.67
C GLY A 171 12.48 2.87 -4.01
N PHE A 172 13.06 1.97 -3.22
CA PHE A 172 12.72 0.56 -3.21
C PHE A 172 12.56 0.10 -1.77
N GLY A 173 11.44 -0.55 -1.46
CA GLY A 173 11.12 -1.00 -0.12
C GLY A 173 10.49 -2.38 -0.09
N VAL A 174 10.81 -3.11 0.96
CA VAL A 174 10.20 -4.41 1.32
C VAL A 174 9.79 -4.30 2.78
N PRO A 175 8.53 -3.87 3.07
CA PRO A 175 8.10 -3.61 4.44
C PRO A 175 7.96 -4.88 5.27
N SER A 176 7.71 -6.02 4.63
CA SER A 176 7.54 -7.33 5.29
C SER A 176 8.34 -8.39 4.56
N ILE A 177 9.47 -8.82 5.14
CA ILE A 177 10.37 -9.80 4.54
C ILE A 177 9.89 -11.22 4.83
N LEU A 178 9.36 -11.47 6.04
CA LEU A 178 8.88 -12.79 6.42
C LEU A 178 7.49 -13.04 5.82
N GLU A 179 7.34 -14.21 5.24
CA GLU A 179 6.08 -14.68 4.68
C GLU A 179 5.49 -15.74 5.60
N TYR A 180 4.17 -15.66 5.83
CA TYR A 180 3.49 -16.54 6.74
C TYR A 180 2.38 -17.30 6.03
N ASP A 181 2.30 -18.60 6.29
CA ASP A 181 1.15 -19.42 5.95
C ASP A 181 0.16 -19.32 7.13
N LEU A 182 -0.93 -18.61 6.89
CA LEU A 182 -1.97 -18.39 7.89
C LEU A 182 -3.06 -19.49 7.85
N ARG A 183 -2.88 -20.50 6.98
CA ARG A 183 -3.81 -21.61 6.87
C ARG A 183 -3.78 -22.44 8.14
N GLU A 184 -4.94 -22.71 8.68
CA GLU A 184 -5.12 -23.78 9.67
C GLU A 184 -5.58 -25.03 8.95
N THR A 185 -4.90 -26.15 9.16
CA THR A 185 -5.37 -27.45 8.72
C THR A 185 -6.49 -27.86 9.68
N GLY A 186 -7.73 -27.77 9.20
CA GLY A 186 -8.85 -28.41 9.88
C GLY A 186 -8.70 -29.92 9.88
N ALA A 187 -9.50 -30.62 10.66
CA ALA A 187 -9.52 -32.09 10.78
C ALA A 187 -9.75 -32.81 9.44
N GLY A 188 -10.14 -32.12 8.38
CA GLY A 188 -10.33 -32.62 7.00
C GLY A 188 -9.18 -32.34 6.03
N GLY A 189 -8.09 -31.70 6.46
CA GLY A 189 -6.94 -31.42 5.58
C GLY A 189 -7.11 -30.21 4.64
N ASP A 190 -8.26 -29.56 4.61
CA ASP A 190 -8.50 -28.39 3.75
C ASP A 190 -8.00 -27.10 4.40
N ALA A 191 -7.25 -26.34 3.61
CA ALA A 191 -6.62 -25.11 4.05
C ALA A 191 -7.62 -23.94 3.99
N ILE A 192 -7.86 -23.30 5.13
CA ILE A 192 -8.94 -22.34 5.31
C ILE A 192 -8.47 -20.89 5.16
N PHE A 193 -7.17 -20.60 5.26
CA PHE A 193 -6.64 -19.24 5.28
C PHE A 193 -5.66 -18.93 4.17
N SER A 194 -5.51 -17.63 3.90
CA SER A 194 -4.59 -17.12 2.89
C SER A 194 -3.15 -17.06 3.42
N LYS A 195 -2.21 -16.95 2.49
CA LYS A 195 -0.80 -16.72 2.79
C LYS A 195 -0.52 -15.23 2.79
N ASN A 196 0.30 -14.78 3.74
CA ASN A 196 0.88 -13.45 3.71
C ASN A 196 2.14 -13.48 2.85
N TYR A 197 2.05 -12.88 1.65
CA TYR A 197 3.14 -12.81 0.70
C TYR A 197 4.00 -11.57 0.92
N ARG A 198 5.26 -11.64 0.53
CA ARG A 198 6.18 -10.52 0.51
C ARG A 198 5.84 -9.58 -0.65
N HIS A 199 5.69 -8.31 -0.32
CA HIS A 199 5.47 -7.24 -1.27
C HIS A 199 6.74 -6.43 -1.48
N TYR A 200 6.97 -6.02 -2.72
CA TYR A 200 8.06 -5.15 -3.14
C TYR A 200 7.47 -3.87 -3.72
N TYR A 201 7.96 -2.74 -3.25
CA TYR A 201 7.49 -1.43 -3.66
C TYR A 201 8.61 -0.67 -4.31
N THR A 202 8.42 -0.22 -5.55
CA THR A 202 9.34 0.69 -6.25
C THR A 202 8.62 1.99 -6.51
N THR A 203 9.22 3.10 -6.13
CA THR A 203 8.66 4.44 -6.32
C THR A 203 9.63 5.34 -7.04
N VAL A 204 9.11 6.17 -7.92
CA VAL A 204 9.88 7.25 -8.56
C VAL A 204 9.00 8.49 -8.67
N GLY A 205 9.62 9.66 -8.63
CA GLY A 205 8.92 10.91 -8.86
C GLY A 205 9.87 12.05 -9.12
N ALA A 206 9.35 13.06 -9.82
CA ALA A 206 10.10 14.27 -10.14
C ALA A 206 9.23 15.52 -9.99
N ALA A 207 9.86 16.69 -9.90
CA ALA A 207 9.22 17.99 -9.77
C ALA A 207 9.78 18.96 -10.82
N PHE A 208 8.88 19.53 -11.63
CA PHE A 208 9.21 20.42 -12.73
C PHE A 208 8.48 21.76 -12.55
N PRO A 209 9.16 22.88 -12.26
CA PRO A 209 8.54 24.19 -12.27
C PRO A 209 7.94 24.53 -13.63
N LEU A 210 6.69 25.00 -13.65
CA LEU A 210 5.99 25.42 -14.86
C LEU A 210 6.04 26.95 -14.99
N GLY A 211 7.11 27.47 -15.59
CA GLY A 211 7.31 28.90 -15.79
C GLY A 211 7.72 29.67 -14.53
N SER A 212 7.32 29.24 -13.36
CA SER A 212 7.69 29.81 -12.05
C SER A 212 7.67 28.75 -10.97
N GLU A 213 8.35 28.98 -9.85
CA GLU A 213 8.32 28.08 -8.67
C GLU A 213 6.93 28.07 -7.98
N SER A 214 6.03 28.97 -8.35
CA SER A 214 4.67 28.99 -7.80
C SER A 214 3.76 27.89 -8.36
N MET A 215 4.15 27.24 -9.46
CA MET A 215 3.43 26.14 -10.07
C MET A 215 4.41 25.03 -10.43
N VAL A 216 4.27 23.88 -9.80
CA VAL A 216 5.20 22.75 -9.96
C VAL A 216 4.43 21.49 -10.37
N LEU A 217 4.76 20.96 -11.54
CA LEU A 217 4.26 19.68 -12.03
C LEU A 217 5.03 18.53 -11.37
N ARG A 218 4.31 17.52 -10.92
CA ARG A 218 4.90 16.39 -10.19
C ARG A 218 4.36 15.05 -10.71
N PRO A 219 4.97 14.48 -11.73
CA PRO A 219 4.75 13.09 -12.09
C PRO A 219 5.37 12.16 -11.05
N SER A 220 4.67 11.08 -10.73
CA SER A 220 5.22 10.00 -9.93
C SER A 220 4.63 8.65 -10.32
N ALA A 221 5.32 7.57 -9.97
CA ALA A 221 4.87 6.22 -10.19
C ALA A 221 5.20 5.33 -8.99
N LEU A 222 4.31 4.39 -8.71
CA LEU A 222 4.48 3.32 -7.75
C LEU A 222 4.25 1.98 -8.45
N LEU A 223 5.21 1.09 -8.35
CA LEU A 223 5.08 -0.32 -8.75
C LEU A 223 5.06 -1.18 -7.50
N LYS A 224 3.99 -1.96 -7.32
CA LYS A 224 3.85 -2.97 -6.26
C LYS A 224 3.82 -4.35 -6.89
N THR A 225 4.68 -5.25 -6.44
CA THR A 225 4.73 -6.63 -6.93
C THR A 225 4.93 -7.62 -5.79
N THR A 226 4.31 -8.79 -5.90
CA THR A 226 4.45 -9.90 -4.96
C THR A 226 5.29 -11.05 -5.53
N GLY A 227 5.37 -11.16 -6.85
CA GLY A 227 6.02 -12.27 -7.56
C GLY A 227 7.51 -12.09 -7.84
N PHE A 228 8.10 -10.96 -7.47
CA PHE A 228 9.52 -10.70 -7.74
C PHE A 228 10.41 -11.74 -7.05
N LEU A 229 11.31 -12.37 -7.80
CA LEU A 229 12.16 -13.47 -7.36
C LEU A 229 11.44 -14.79 -6.99
N SER A 230 10.17 -14.98 -7.38
CA SER A 230 9.43 -16.22 -7.11
C SER A 230 10.12 -17.47 -7.66
N GLY A 231 10.80 -17.36 -8.80
CA GLY A 231 11.57 -18.46 -9.42
C GLY A 231 12.77 -18.96 -8.59
N PHE A 232 13.27 -18.16 -7.65
CA PHE A 232 14.39 -18.52 -6.76
C PHE A 232 13.92 -19.07 -5.40
N ARG A 233 12.60 -19.20 -5.18
CA ARG A 233 12.06 -19.72 -3.92
C ARG A 233 12.15 -21.24 -3.89
N SER A 234 12.66 -21.77 -2.78
CA SER A 234 12.69 -23.22 -2.53
C SER A 234 11.32 -23.76 -2.13
N ASP A 235 10.50 -22.95 -1.48
CA ASP A 235 9.16 -23.34 -1.00
C ASP A 235 8.13 -23.25 -2.14
N ALA A 236 7.61 -24.42 -2.55
CA ALA A 236 6.58 -24.54 -3.57
C ALA A 236 5.27 -23.81 -3.16
N ALA A 237 5.00 -23.68 -1.86
CA ALA A 237 3.83 -23.01 -1.33
C ALA A 237 3.78 -21.51 -1.68
N PHE A 238 4.94 -20.89 -1.91
CA PHE A 238 5.06 -19.47 -2.23
C PHE A 238 5.50 -19.20 -3.67
N ARG A 239 5.51 -20.20 -4.56
CA ARG A 239 5.87 -20.02 -5.98
C ARG A 239 4.73 -19.50 -6.83
N ASN A 240 3.52 -20.00 -6.59
CA ASN A 240 2.32 -19.61 -7.36
C ASN A 240 1.57 -18.52 -6.61
N ILE A 241 1.91 -17.27 -6.90
CA ILE A 241 1.27 -16.10 -6.28
C ILE A 241 0.24 -15.57 -7.27
N GLY A 242 -1.05 -15.64 -6.89
CA GLY A 242 -2.16 -15.14 -7.69
C GLY A 242 -2.42 -13.63 -7.54
N SER A 243 -1.43 -12.85 -7.07
CA SER A 243 -1.57 -11.40 -6.91
C SER A 243 -0.94 -10.68 -8.09
N PRO A 244 -1.68 -9.83 -8.80
CA PRO A 244 -1.15 -9.07 -9.93
C PRO A 244 -0.10 -8.06 -9.49
N THR A 245 0.81 -7.72 -10.40
CA THR A 245 1.66 -6.54 -10.26
C THR A 245 0.81 -5.31 -10.52
N GLU A 246 0.80 -4.36 -9.59
CA GLU A 246 0.03 -3.12 -9.66
C GLU A 246 0.95 -1.95 -10.00
N LEU A 247 0.52 -1.10 -10.92
CA LEU A 247 1.18 0.14 -11.30
C LEU A 247 0.23 1.31 -11.07
N ASP A 248 0.66 2.25 -10.23
CA ASP A 248 0.00 3.54 -10.04
C ASP A 248 0.84 4.62 -10.74
N LEU A 249 0.20 5.37 -11.63
CA LEU A 249 0.76 6.56 -12.26
C LEU A 249 0.02 7.79 -11.73
N ASP A 250 0.73 8.70 -11.11
CA ASP A 250 0.19 9.94 -10.54
C ASP A 250 0.76 11.16 -11.26
N LEU A 251 -0.10 12.09 -11.62
CA LEU A 251 0.26 13.39 -12.14
C LEU A 251 -0.41 14.46 -11.31
N SER A 252 0.39 15.33 -10.71
CA SER A 252 -0.14 16.37 -9.84
C SER A 252 0.53 17.72 -10.06
N VAL A 253 -0.15 18.79 -9.64
CA VAL A 253 0.36 20.14 -9.67
C VAL A 253 0.27 20.75 -8.27
N PHE A 254 1.37 21.32 -7.83
CA PHE A 254 1.48 22.05 -6.58
C PHE A 254 1.47 23.54 -6.85
N PHE A 255 0.49 24.25 -6.27
CA PHE A 255 0.26 25.68 -6.52
C PHE A 255 0.60 26.50 -5.28
N PHE A 256 1.37 27.56 -5.48
CA PHE A 256 1.69 28.58 -4.47
C PHE A 256 2.22 28.00 -3.16
N GLU A 257 2.91 26.87 -3.23
CA GLU A 257 3.40 26.15 -2.05
C GLU A 257 2.30 25.77 -1.03
N THR A 258 1.04 25.81 -1.46
CA THR A 258 -0.12 25.68 -0.57
C THR A 258 -1.12 24.63 -1.05
N PHE A 259 -1.53 24.67 -2.31
CA PHE A 259 -2.54 23.76 -2.85
C PHE A 259 -1.90 22.71 -3.75
N TRP A 260 -2.29 21.48 -3.56
CA TRP A 260 -1.82 20.36 -4.33
C TRP A 260 -3.01 19.58 -4.86
N VAL A 261 -3.12 19.45 -6.17
CA VAL A 261 -4.18 18.69 -6.83
C VAL A 261 -3.56 17.72 -7.81
N GLY A 262 -4.18 16.58 -7.96
CA GLY A 262 -3.67 15.55 -8.85
C GLY A 262 -4.71 14.53 -9.23
N ALA A 263 -4.34 13.76 -10.25
CA ALA A 263 -5.05 12.58 -10.70
C ALA A 263 -4.07 11.42 -10.81
N ALA A 264 -4.56 10.22 -10.53
CA ALA A 264 -3.78 9.00 -10.67
C ALA A 264 -4.58 7.95 -11.45
N PHE A 265 -3.85 7.03 -12.05
CA PHE A 265 -4.39 5.89 -12.76
C PHE A 265 -3.75 4.62 -12.24
N ARG A 266 -4.59 3.69 -11.75
CA ARG A 266 -4.14 2.40 -11.24
C ARG A 266 -4.52 1.30 -12.22
N THR A 267 -3.55 0.43 -12.51
CA THR A 267 -3.75 -0.71 -13.38
C THR A 267 -2.95 -1.92 -12.90
N ALA A 268 -3.50 -3.11 -13.09
CA ALA A 268 -2.78 -4.35 -12.91
C ALA A 268 -2.01 -4.68 -14.20
N LEU A 269 -0.71 -4.97 -14.05
CA LEU A 269 0.17 -5.37 -15.14
C LEU A 269 0.22 -6.90 -15.23
N GLU A 270 -0.80 -7.53 -15.81
CA GLU A 270 -0.78 -8.95 -16.12
C GLU A 270 -0.75 -9.18 -17.62
N LEU A 271 0.16 -10.10 -18.05
CA LEU A 271 0.34 -10.43 -19.47
C LEU A 271 -0.91 -11.07 -20.13
N ARG A 272 -1.88 -11.55 -19.34
CA ARG A 272 -3.08 -12.24 -19.83
C ARG A 272 -4.41 -11.52 -19.60
N GLN A 273 -4.48 -10.62 -18.62
CA GLN A 273 -5.67 -9.81 -18.32
C GLN A 273 -5.22 -8.49 -17.70
N SER A 274 -5.00 -7.45 -18.51
CA SER A 274 -4.85 -6.11 -17.98
C SER A 274 -6.22 -5.68 -17.43
N SER A 275 -6.34 -5.55 -16.12
CA SER A 275 -7.53 -4.95 -15.52
C SER A 275 -7.20 -3.51 -15.13
N THR A 276 -7.92 -2.58 -15.72
CA THR A 276 -7.94 -1.21 -15.25
C THR A 276 -8.69 -1.17 -13.92
N ASP A 277 -8.04 -0.75 -12.85
CA ASP A 277 -8.61 -0.80 -11.51
C ASP A 277 -9.36 0.49 -11.17
N SER A 278 -8.69 1.64 -11.19
CA SER A 278 -9.31 2.91 -10.85
C SER A 278 -8.68 4.12 -11.55
N ALA A 279 -9.47 5.19 -11.62
CA ALA A 279 -9.01 6.54 -11.85
C ALA A 279 -9.24 7.35 -10.56
N ASP A 280 -8.18 7.94 -10.04
CA ASP A 280 -8.18 8.55 -8.72
C ASP A 280 -8.00 10.06 -8.86
N PHE A 281 -8.75 10.83 -8.08
CA PHE A 281 -8.66 12.29 -8.01
C PHE A 281 -8.41 12.71 -6.58
N TRP A 282 -7.55 13.71 -6.38
CA TRP A 282 -7.20 14.12 -5.06
C TRP A 282 -6.80 15.58 -4.96
N ALA A 283 -6.94 16.12 -3.75
CA ALA A 283 -6.48 17.45 -3.40
C ALA A 283 -5.90 17.46 -1.98
N ALA A 284 -4.91 18.30 -1.76
CA ALA A 284 -4.36 18.55 -0.44
C ALA A 284 -4.05 20.03 -0.24
N TRP A 285 -4.17 20.46 0.99
CA TRP A 285 -3.87 21.82 1.44
C TRP A 285 -2.72 21.77 2.44
N HIS A 286 -1.62 22.44 2.11
CA HIS A 286 -0.45 22.62 2.96
C HIS A 286 -0.48 24.01 3.58
N LEU A 287 -0.76 24.09 4.86
CA LEU A 287 -0.80 25.34 5.58
C LEU A 287 0.60 25.76 6.04
N ARG A 288 0.84 27.05 6.12
CA ARG A 288 2.15 27.59 6.55
C ARG A 288 2.57 27.24 7.97
N ASN A 289 1.62 26.83 8.82
CA ASN A 289 1.89 26.37 10.19
C ASN A 289 2.36 24.91 10.25
N GLY A 290 2.50 24.23 9.11
CA GLY A 290 2.91 22.82 9.01
C GLY A 290 1.75 21.81 8.92
N LEU A 291 0.49 22.25 9.07
CA LEU A 291 -0.66 21.39 8.93
C LEU A 291 -0.90 21.05 7.44
N ARG A 292 -1.20 19.79 7.16
CA ARG A 292 -1.55 19.25 5.85
C ARG A 292 -2.89 18.52 5.95
N ILE A 293 -3.82 18.85 5.09
CA ILE A 293 -5.13 18.20 5.00
C ILE A 293 -5.33 17.76 3.57
N GLY A 294 -5.77 16.56 3.33
CA GLY A 294 -6.01 16.04 1.99
C GLY A 294 -7.19 15.10 1.93
N ALA A 295 -7.76 15.00 0.74
CA ALA A 295 -8.81 14.06 0.42
C ALA A 295 -8.56 13.46 -0.96
N ALA A 296 -8.97 12.21 -1.15
CA ALA A 296 -8.95 11.53 -2.43
C ALA A 296 -10.25 10.75 -2.65
N TYR A 297 -10.58 10.58 -3.92
CA TYR A 297 -11.68 9.76 -4.39
C TYR A 297 -11.19 8.86 -5.51
N ASP A 298 -11.42 7.55 -5.38
CA ASP A 298 -11.09 6.57 -6.41
C ASP A 298 -12.37 6.14 -7.10
N LEU A 299 -12.44 6.40 -8.39
CA LEU A 299 -13.50 5.94 -9.28
C LEU A 299 -13.13 4.55 -9.81
N PRO A 300 -13.81 3.48 -9.41
CA PRO A 300 -13.56 2.15 -9.93
C PRO A 300 -13.87 2.10 -11.44
N LEU A 301 -12.96 1.54 -12.23
CA LEU A 301 -13.15 1.33 -13.67
C LEU A 301 -13.47 -0.13 -13.98
N SER A 302 -13.27 -1.02 -13.02
CA SER A 302 -13.63 -2.44 -13.09
C SER A 302 -15.14 -2.67 -12.88
N PRO A 303 -15.67 -3.88 -13.11
CA PRO A 303 -17.11 -4.20 -12.95
C PRO A 303 -17.68 -3.88 -11.56
N ILE A 304 -16.86 -3.81 -10.52
CA ILE A 304 -17.27 -3.48 -9.13
C ILE A 304 -17.92 -2.10 -9.01
N ARG A 305 -17.67 -1.20 -9.96
CA ARG A 305 -18.29 0.13 -10.02
C ARG A 305 -19.83 0.12 -10.00
N LYS A 306 -20.44 -1.01 -10.34
CA LYS A 306 -21.91 -1.15 -10.37
C LYS A 306 -22.49 -1.35 -8.97
N THR A 307 -21.66 -1.71 -8.00
CA THR A 307 -22.08 -2.12 -6.65
C THR A 307 -21.50 -1.23 -5.55
N THR A 308 -20.67 -0.25 -5.89
CA THR A 308 -20.00 0.63 -4.93
C THR A 308 -20.08 2.09 -5.36
N ALA A 309 -20.05 2.99 -4.38
CA ALA A 309 -19.92 4.44 -4.60
C ALA A 309 -18.46 4.88 -4.83
N GLY A 310 -17.52 3.95 -5.01
CA GLY A 310 -16.09 4.25 -5.10
C GLY A 310 -15.37 4.16 -3.77
N SER A 311 -14.13 4.68 -3.70
CA SER A 311 -13.34 4.68 -2.48
C SER A 311 -12.99 6.11 -2.07
N PHE A 312 -12.96 6.35 -0.77
CA PHE A 312 -12.66 7.65 -0.19
C PHE A 312 -11.41 7.56 0.70
N GLU A 313 -10.55 8.56 0.64
CA GLU A 313 -9.39 8.66 1.50
C GLU A 313 -9.28 10.08 2.09
N LEU A 314 -9.05 10.17 3.40
CA LEU A 314 -8.80 11.41 4.12
C LEU A 314 -7.40 11.36 4.73
N MET A 315 -6.67 12.45 4.63
CA MET A 315 -5.31 12.60 5.15
C MET A 315 -5.23 13.82 6.07
N LEU A 316 -4.59 13.63 7.21
CA LEU A 316 -4.18 14.69 8.12
C LEU A 316 -2.69 14.52 8.40
N GLY A 317 -1.90 15.54 8.13
CA GLY A 317 -0.46 15.55 8.39
C GLY A 317 -0.04 16.79 9.17
N TYR A 318 1.08 16.69 9.88
CA TYR A 318 1.68 17.82 10.57
C TYR A 318 3.21 17.73 10.55
N ASP A 319 3.85 18.78 10.03
CA ASP A 319 5.30 18.94 10.04
C ASP A 319 5.68 19.95 11.13
N PHE A 320 6.35 19.48 12.17
CA PHE A 320 6.81 20.35 13.24
C PHE A 320 7.96 21.24 12.74
N GLN A 321 7.68 22.48 12.50
CA GLN A 321 8.68 23.44 12.04
C GLN A 321 9.68 23.71 13.18
N VAL A 322 10.89 23.21 13.04
CA VAL A 322 12.00 23.78 13.79
C VAL A 322 12.28 25.14 13.13
N LYS A 323 12.31 26.23 13.91
CA LYS A 323 12.76 27.55 13.45
C LYS A 323 14.22 27.44 12.98
N VAL A 324 14.43 26.98 11.77
CA VAL A 324 15.73 27.03 11.10
C VAL A 324 15.70 28.25 10.20
N ARG A 325 16.49 29.23 10.55
CA ARG A 325 16.82 30.39 9.74
C ARG A 325 17.23 29.89 8.34
N ASN A 326 16.50 30.30 7.31
CA ASN A 326 16.81 30.14 5.89
C ASN A 326 16.98 28.68 5.38
N VAL A 327 15.89 27.96 5.22
CA VAL A 327 15.83 26.90 4.22
C VAL A 327 14.86 27.36 3.14
N ALA A 328 15.41 28.07 2.16
CA ALA A 328 14.70 28.49 0.95
C ALA A 328 14.69 27.34 -0.08
N THR A 329 14.19 26.19 0.26
CA THR A 329 13.97 25.13 -0.74
C THR A 329 12.58 24.55 -0.53
N PRO A 330 11.66 24.74 -1.46
CA PRO A 330 10.37 24.09 -1.41
C PRO A 330 10.59 22.58 -1.43
N ARG A 331 10.06 21.88 -0.44
CA ARG A 331 10.14 20.43 -0.39
C ARG A 331 8.94 19.86 -1.12
N TYR A 332 9.20 19.32 -2.28
CA TYR A 332 8.15 18.77 -3.12
C TYR A 332 7.80 17.32 -2.78
N PHE A 333 8.55 16.63 -1.88
CA PHE A 333 8.36 15.20 -1.56
C PHE A 333 8.39 14.90 -0.07
#